data_3f785e7d4c1ed2c147f89ae6d385273a
#
_entry.id   3f785e7d4c1ed2c147f89ae6d385273a
#
_cell.length_a   1.000
_cell.length_b   1.000
_cell.length_c   1.000
_cell.angle_alpha   90.00
_cell.angle_beta   90.00
_cell.angle_gamma   90.00
#
_symmetry.space_group_name_H-M   'P 1'
#
loop_
_entity.id
_entity.type
_entity.pdbx_description
1 polymer ?
#
loop_
_entity_poly.entity_id
_entity_poly.type
_entity_poly.pdbx_seq_one_letter_code
_entity_poly.pdbx_strand_id
1 'polypeptide(L)'
;MAGHVLYLVGGAARVGKSSLAQRLLAVDGIPWLPTDVLRTVLRRVLPELDAIDQDPVDASLLAEVMYPHVERAAEVCAEEADRFLIEGFELAPSYPGRLRAALADTEVRACFLGHGSFSIADLAGYRGPKPQHHGASRQDLGEAAGWIRRRSRQLHDECGDVGVPYVDVGEVGFRHAMVEARRHLLGHG
;
A
#
# COMPACT_ATOMS: atom_id res chain seq x y z
N MET A 1 -12.88 24.10 -12.01
CA MET A 1 -12.62 22.81 -12.65
C MET A 1 -12.43 21.80 -11.55
N ALA A 2 -13.02 20.59 -11.62
CA ALA A 2 -12.73 19.55 -10.64
C ALA A 2 -11.24 19.18 -10.83
N GLY A 3 -10.43 19.36 -9.80
CA GLY A 3 -9.01 19.00 -9.85
C GLY A 3 -8.85 17.47 -9.87
N HIS A 4 -7.70 17.00 -10.36
CA HIS A 4 -7.35 15.60 -10.30
C HIS A 4 -7.20 15.12 -8.85
N VAL A 5 -7.59 13.88 -8.55
CA VAL A 5 -7.45 13.29 -7.22
C VAL A 5 -6.66 11.98 -7.32
N LEU A 6 -5.50 11.98 -6.70
CA LEU A 6 -4.66 10.79 -6.54
C LEU A 6 -4.89 10.17 -5.16
N TYR A 7 -5.24 8.90 -5.14
CA TYR A 7 -5.37 8.12 -3.92
C TYR A 7 -4.15 7.23 -3.71
N LEU A 8 -3.65 7.14 -2.48
CA LEU A 8 -2.58 6.23 -2.10
C LEU A 8 -3.08 5.26 -1.04
N VAL A 9 -2.92 3.97 -1.28
CA VAL A 9 -3.18 2.92 -0.29
C VAL A 9 -1.90 2.16 0.00
N GLY A 10 -1.23 2.56 1.07
CA GLY A 10 -0.04 1.88 1.58
C GLY A 10 -0.37 0.84 2.65
N GLY A 11 0.67 0.13 3.10
CA GLY A 11 0.48 -0.76 4.24
C GLY A 11 1.27 -2.06 4.17
N ALA A 12 1.23 -2.83 5.25
CA ALA A 12 1.91 -4.11 5.36
C ALA A 12 1.41 -5.14 4.33
N ALA A 13 2.14 -6.23 4.16
CA ALA A 13 1.69 -7.30 3.28
C ALA A 13 0.42 -7.97 3.83
N ARG A 14 -0.47 -8.43 2.93
CA ARG A 14 -1.67 -9.25 3.24
C ARG A 14 -2.74 -8.62 4.15
N VAL A 15 -2.73 -7.31 4.31
CA VAL A 15 -3.72 -6.55 5.12
C VAL A 15 -4.95 -6.08 4.34
N GLY A 16 -5.05 -6.39 3.02
CA GLY A 16 -6.26 -6.11 2.24
C GLY A 16 -6.18 -4.90 1.30
N LYS A 17 -5.01 -4.32 1.05
CA LYS A 17 -4.85 -3.17 0.10
C LYS A 17 -5.48 -3.42 -1.27
N SER A 18 -5.12 -4.52 -1.91
CA SER A 18 -5.67 -4.87 -3.24
C SER A 18 -7.18 -5.17 -3.20
N SER A 19 -7.70 -5.68 -2.07
CA SER A 19 -9.15 -5.86 -1.90
C SER A 19 -9.88 -4.51 -1.80
N LEU A 20 -9.27 -3.52 -1.14
CA LEU A 20 -9.78 -2.16 -1.12
C LEU A 20 -9.73 -1.53 -2.51
N ALA A 21 -8.62 -1.68 -3.24
CA ALA A 21 -8.46 -1.18 -4.61
C ALA A 21 -9.52 -1.76 -5.56
N GLN A 22 -9.74 -3.09 -5.52
CA GLN A 22 -10.79 -3.75 -6.30
C GLN A 22 -12.18 -3.23 -5.96
N ARG A 23 -12.46 -2.95 -4.68
CA ARG A 23 -13.73 -2.37 -4.25
C ARG A 23 -13.92 -0.94 -4.76
N LEU A 24 -12.88 -0.11 -4.69
CA LEU A 24 -12.90 1.27 -5.21
C LEU A 24 -13.11 1.29 -6.73
N LEU A 25 -12.51 0.35 -7.47
CA LEU A 25 -12.82 0.20 -8.89
C LEU A 25 -14.28 -0.20 -9.12
N ALA A 26 -14.75 -1.23 -8.41
CA ALA A 26 -16.07 -1.80 -8.66
C ALA A 26 -17.24 -0.86 -8.26
N VAL A 27 -17.06 -0.05 -7.22
CA VAL A 27 -18.12 0.80 -6.64
C VAL A 27 -17.98 2.26 -7.07
N ASP A 28 -16.75 2.76 -7.10
CA ASP A 28 -16.46 4.18 -7.28
C ASP A 28 -15.86 4.49 -8.66
N GLY A 29 -15.58 3.45 -9.48
CA GLY A 29 -15.00 3.58 -10.81
C GLY A 29 -13.56 4.11 -10.80
N ILE A 30 -12.82 3.94 -9.71
CA ILE A 30 -11.45 4.45 -9.57
C ILE A 30 -10.47 3.38 -10.08
N PRO A 31 -9.79 3.61 -11.21
CA PRO A 31 -8.75 2.70 -11.69
C PRO A 31 -7.55 2.71 -10.74
N TRP A 32 -6.75 1.62 -10.75
CA TRP A 32 -5.59 1.56 -9.86
C TRP A 32 -4.37 0.93 -10.52
N LEU A 33 -3.18 1.33 -10.00
CA LEU A 33 -1.89 0.75 -10.32
C LEU A 33 -1.30 0.09 -9.04
N PRO A 34 -1.09 -1.24 -9.03
CA PRO A 34 -0.34 -1.90 -7.97
C PRO A 34 1.17 -1.59 -8.11
N THR A 35 1.82 -1.14 -7.05
CA THR A 35 3.29 -0.92 -7.07
C THR A 35 4.08 -2.21 -7.26
N ASP A 36 3.53 -3.36 -6.89
CA ASP A 36 4.12 -4.68 -7.20
C ASP A 36 4.30 -4.89 -8.72
N VAL A 37 3.35 -4.41 -9.54
CA VAL A 37 3.46 -4.47 -11.01
C VAL A 37 4.54 -3.51 -11.48
N LEU A 38 4.52 -2.27 -11.00
CA LEU A 38 5.52 -1.27 -11.32
C LEU A 38 6.92 -1.78 -10.97
N ARG A 39 7.14 -2.25 -9.76
CA ARG A 39 8.41 -2.83 -9.30
C ARG A 39 8.85 -4.01 -10.18
N THR A 40 7.92 -4.91 -10.52
CA THR A 40 8.25 -6.06 -11.36
C THR A 40 8.70 -5.65 -12.76
N VAL A 41 8.10 -4.62 -13.34
CA VAL A 41 8.53 -4.07 -14.64
C VAL A 41 9.90 -3.41 -14.51
N LEU A 42 10.08 -2.56 -13.51
CA LEU A 42 11.35 -1.86 -13.28
C LEU A 42 12.52 -2.82 -13.07
N ARG A 43 12.35 -3.89 -12.28
CA ARG A 43 13.39 -4.93 -12.08
C ARG A 43 13.85 -5.59 -13.37
N ARG A 44 12.98 -5.72 -14.37
CA ARG A 44 13.34 -6.30 -15.66
C ARG A 44 14.17 -5.36 -16.53
N VAL A 45 14.11 -4.06 -16.31
CA VAL A 45 14.80 -3.04 -17.11
C VAL A 45 15.91 -2.32 -16.34
N LEU A 46 15.91 -2.40 -15.02
CA LEU A 46 16.88 -1.79 -14.10
C LEU A 46 17.45 -2.86 -13.17
N PRO A 47 18.53 -3.57 -13.58
CA PRO A 47 19.11 -4.67 -12.79
C PRO A 47 19.56 -4.28 -11.38
N GLU A 48 19.86 -3.00 -11.15
CA GLU A 48 20.21 -2.46 -9.83
C GLU A 48 19.08 -2.60 -8.79
N LEU A 49 17.83 -2.73 -9.22
CA LEU A 49 16.70 -2.97 -8.33
C LEU A 49 16.61 -4.44 -7.85
N ASP A 50 17.29 -5.37 -8.50
CA ASP A 50 17.34 -6.76 -8.03
C ASP A 50 18.06 -6.89 -6.69
N ALA A 51 19.06 -6.05 -6.43
CA ALA A 51 19.83 -6.08 -5.18
C ALA A 51 18.99 -5.69 -3.94
N ILE A 52 17.90 -4.95 -4.13
CA ILE A 52 17.04 -4.43 -3.04
C ILE A 52 15.99 -5.46 -2.59
N ASP A 53 15.75 -6.47 -3.42
CA ASP A 53 14.75 -7.51 -3.14
C ASP A 53 15.30 -8.72 -2.36
N GLN A 54 16.58 -8.65 -1.93
CA GLN A 54 17.21 -9.71 -1.16
C GLN A 54 16.86 -9.55 0.33
N ASP A 55 16.27 -10.59 0.86
CA ASP A 55 15.69 -10.77 2.18
C ASP A 55 16.66 -10.45 3.37
N PRO A 56 16.19 -9.80 4.46
CA PRO A 56 14.89 -9.17 4.65
C PRO A 56 14.85 -7.76 4.05
N VAL A 57 13.83 -7.48 3.25
CA VAL A 57 13.67 -6.17 2.61
C VAL A 57 13.64 -5.06 3.65
N ASP A 58 14.59 -4.14 3.60
CA ASP A 58 14.47 -2.86 4.28
C ASP A 58 13.38 -2.05 3.58
N ALA A 59 12.21 -1.99 4.22
CA ALA A 59 11.04 -1.33 3.65
C ALA A 59 11.27 0.18 3.45
N SER A 60 12.12 0.80 4.26
CA SER A 60 12.43 2.23 4.15
C SER A 60 13.34 2.50 2.97
N LEU A 61 14.38 1.68 2.78
CA LEU A 61 15.26 1.77 1.62
C LEU A 61 14.50 1.49 0.32
N LEU A 62 13.65 0.45 0.31
CA LEU A 62 12.82 0.12 -0.85
C LEU A 62 11.88 1.28 -1.19
N ALA A 63 11.26 1.91 -0.19
CA ALA A 63 10.42 3.08 -0.40
C ALA A 63 11.21 4.23 -1.05
N GLU A 64 12.40 4.58 -0.54
CA GLU A 64 13.18 5.67 -1.13
C GLU A 64 13.60 5.39 -2.57
N VAL A 65 13.98 4.16 -2.89
CA VAL A 65 14.32 3.77 -4.28
C VAL A 65 13.09 3.78 -5.19
N MET A 66 11.94 3.38 -4.68
CA MET A 66 10.70 3.36 -5.46
C MET A 66 10.07 4.74 -5.65
N TYR A 67 10.39 5.73 -4.79
CA TYR A 67 9.74 7.04 -4.82
C TYR A 67 9.76 7.72 -6.18
N PRO A 68 10.92 7.91 -6.86
CA PRO A 68 10.94 8.62 -8.16
C PRO A 68 10.12 7.91 -9.25
N HIS A 69 9.98 6.60 -9.16
CA HIS A 69 9.16 5.82 -10.09
C HIS A 69 7.67 5.94 -9.78
N VAL A 70 7.32 5.99 -8.49
CA VAL A 70 5.93 6.23 -8.06
C VAL A 70 5.50 7.66 -8.38
N GLU A 71 6.38 8.65 -8.19
CA GLU A 71 6.13 10.05 -8.56
C GLU A 71 5.85 10.18 -10.06
N ARG A 72 6.70 9.59 -10.91
CA ARG A 72 6.48 9.59 -12.36
C ARG A 72 5.20 8.85 -12.77
N ALA A 73 4.90 7.73 -12.14
CA ALA A 73 3.64 7.03 -12.37
C ALA A 73 2.43 7.87 -11.94
N ALA A 74 2.54 8.61 -10.84
CA ALA A 74 1.49 9.49 -10.35
C ALA A 74 1.21 10.66 -11.31
N GLU A 75 2.26 11.27 -11.89
CA GLU A 75 2.12 12.30 -12.94
C GLU A 75 1.32 11.75 -14.13
N VAL A 76 1.76 10.62 -14.69
CA VAL A 76 1.06 9.98 -15.83
C VAL A 76 -0.38 9.62 -15.48
N CYS A 77 -0.63 9.06 -14.29
CA CYS A 77 -1.98 8.75 -13.86
C CYS A 77 -2.88 9.98 -13.72
N ALA A 78 -2.33 11.12 -13.29
CA ALA A 78 -3.07 12.38 -13.19
C ALA A 78 -3.39 12.98 -14.58
N GLU A 79 -2.56 12.73 -15.58
CA GLU A 79 -2.83 13.13 -16.99
C GLU A 79 -3.93 12.27 -17.64
N GLU A 80 -4.01 10.97 -17.27
CA GLU A 80 -4.90 10.00 -17.92
C GLU A 80 -6.30 9.92 -17.28
N ALA A 81 -6.46 10.32 -16.02
CA ALA A 81 -7.74 10.19 -15.31
C ALA A 81 -7.95 11.25 -14.23
N ASP A 82 -9.20 11.71 -14.08
CA ASP A 82 -9.58 12.64 -13.00
C ASP A 82 -9.38 12.06 -11.60
N ARG A 83 -9.47 10.73 -11.47
CA ARG A 83 -9.28 9.99 -10.22
C ARG A 83 -8.49 8.73 -10.47
N PHE A 84 -7.45 8.51 -9.69
CA PHE A 84 -6.59 7.33 -9.81
C PHE A 84 -6.09 6.86 -8.45
N LEU A 85 -5.87 5.55 -8.30
CA LEU A 85 -5.32 4.95 -7.08
C LEU A 85 -3.98 4.29 -7.36
N ILE A 86 -2.98 4.56 -6.53
CA ILE A 86 -1.75 3.76 -6.47
C ILE A 86 -1.78 2.98 -5.15
N GLU A 87 -1.60 1.66 -5.20
CA GLU A 87 -1.57 0.82 -4.01
C GLU A 87 -0.31 -0.03 -3.94
N GLY A 88 0.24 -0.16 -2.73
CA GLY A 88 1.37 -1.06 -2.57
C GLY A 88 2.04 -1.05 -1.21
N PHE A 89 2.93 -2.01 -1.07
CA PHE A 89 3.78 -2.18 0.09
C PHE A 89 4.91 -1.15 0.13
N GLU A 90 5.38 -0.73 -1.03
CA GLU A 90 6.50 0.19 -1.23
C GLU A 90 6.16 1.65 -0.90
N LEU A 91 4.87 1.96 -0.71
CA LEU A 91 4.45 3.30 -0.35
C LEU A 91 4.84 3.61 1.11
N ALA A 92 5.47 4.77 1.31
CA ALA A 92 5.79 5.28 2.64
C ALA A 92 4.78 6.36 3.07
N PRO A 93 4.53 6.54 4.38
CA PRO A 93 3.67 7.60 4.90
C PRO A 93 4.13 9.02 4.55
N SER A 94 5.38 9.22 4.18
CA SER A 94 5.93 10.49 3.69
C SER A 94 5.50 10.85 2.25
N TYR A 95 5.11 9.86 1.43
CA TYR A 95 4.78 10.06 0.02
C TYR A 95 3.65 11.06 -0.23
N PRO A 96 2.52 11.06 0.52
CA PRO A 96 1.46 12.03 0.28
C PRO A 96 1.93 13.48 0.36
N GLY A 97 2.82 13.78 1.32
CA GLY A 97 3.40 15.12 1.45
C GLY A 97 4.32 15.49 0.28
N ARG A 98 5.19 14.56 -0.11
CA ARG A 98 6.11 14.74 -1.24
C ARG A 98 5.37 14.90 -2.56
N LEU A 99 4.35 14.08 -2.82
CA LEU A 99 3.54 14.15 -4.05
C LEU A 99 2.67 15.41 -4.12
N ARG A 100 2.13 15.91 -3.00
CA ARG A 100 1.45 17.22 -2.97
C ARG A 100 2.37 18.37 -3.36
N ALA A 101 3.64 18.27 -3.01
CA ALA A 101 4.63 19.29 -3.40
C ALA A 101 5.02 19.21 -4.88
N ALA A 102 5.03 18.00 -5.45
CA ALA A 102 5.40 17.76 -6.85
C ALA A 102 4.23 18.00 -7.83
N LEU A 103 2.99 17.66 -7.43
CA LEU A 103 1.80 17.67 -8.29
C LEU A 103 0.85 18.81 -7.89
N ALA A 104 1.17 20.04 -8.31
CA ALA A 104 0.51 21.27 -7.85
C ALA A 104 -1.03 21.30 -8.06
N ASP A 105 -1.52 20.67 -9.14
CA ASP A 105 -2.95 20.68 -9.53
C ASP A 105 -3.68 19.37 -9.15
N THR A 106 -3.04 18.51 -8.33
CA THR A 106 -3.58 17.21 -7.94
C THR A 106 -3.80 17.13 -6.43
N GLU A 107 -5.03 16.86 -6.01
CA GLU A 107 -5.31 16.54 -4.63
C GLU A 107 -4.79 15.14 -4.30
N VAL A 108 -3.94 15.00 -3.28
CA VAL A 108 -3.41 13.70 -2.87
C VAL A 108 -4.03 13.28 -1.55
N ARG A 109 -4.77 12.17 -1.54
CA ARG A 109 -5.36 11.54 -0.35
C ARG A 109 -4.72 10.19 -0.10
N ALA A 110 -4.54 9.82 1.16
CA ALA A 110 -3.89 8.56 1.50
C ALA A 110 -4.53 7.88 2.72
N CYS A 111 -4.41 6.56 2.76
CA CYS A 111 -4.72 5.75 3.93
C CYS A 111 -3.79 4.54 3.95
N PHE A 112 -3.27 4.21 5.14
CA PHE A 112 -2.41 3.06 5.33
C PHE A 112 -3.13 1.96 6.10
N LEU A 113 -2.86 0.71 5.74
CA LEU A 113 -3.44 -0.47 6.37
C LEU A 113 -2.36 -1.26 7.10
N GLY A 114 -2.67 -1.73 8.29
CA GLY A 114 -1.82 -2.65 9.03
C GLY A 114 -2.62 -3.72 9.77
N HIS A 115 -1.90 -4.59 10.47
CA HIS A 115 -2.46 -5.63 11.32
C HIS A 115 -1.46 -5.94 12.44
N GLY A 116 -1.51 -5.18 13.52
CA GLY A 116 -0.54 -5.23 14.63
C GLY A 116 -0.55 -6.54 15.42
N SER A 117 -1.59 -7.35 15.29
CA SER A 117 -1.74 -8.66 15.91
C SER A 117 -1.69 -9.84 14.92
N PHE A 118 -1.25 -9.62 13.67
CA PHE A 118 -1.23 -10.64 12.60
C PHE A 118 -0.59 -11.96 13.03
N SER A 119 -1.23 -13.10 12.72
CA SER A 119 -0.85 -14.42 13.18
C SER A 119 -0.63 -15.43 12.04
N ILE A 120 -0.12 -16.60 12.36
CA ILE A 120 -0.02 -17.73 11.41
C ILE A 120 -1.43 -18.14 10.92
N ALA A 121 -2.45 -18.05 11.77
CA ALA A 121 -3.82 -18.37 11.38
C ALA A 121 -4.35 -17.41 10.32
N ASP A 122 -3.97 -16.12 10.39
CA ASP A 122 -4.34 -15.13 9.39
C ASP A 122 -3.67 -15.42 8.04
N LEU A 123 -2.40 -15.89 8.04
CA LEU A 123 -1.75 -16.38 6.83
C LEU A 123 -2.48 -17.58 6.22
N ALA A 124 -2.87 -18.56 7.04
CA ALA A 124 -3.59 -19.74 6.59
C ALA A 124 -5.01 -19.41 6.09
N GLY A 125 -5.64 -18.40 6.69
CA GLY A 125 -6.97 -17.89 6.32
C GLY A 125 -6.98 -16.99 5.08
N TYR A 126 -5.83 -16.55 4.60
CA TYR A 126 -5.74 -15.63 3.47
C TYR A 126 -6.30 -16.23 2.18
N ARG A 127 -7.22 -15.52 1.53
CA ARG A 127 -7.91 -15.92 0.29
C ARG A 127 -7.59 -15.01 -0.91
N GLY A 128 -6.56 -14.18 -0.81
CA GLY A 128 -6.17 -13.29 -1.88
C GLY A 128 -5.51 -14.00 -3.06
N PRO A 129 -5.33 -13.31 -4.20
CA PRO A 129 -4.84 -13.88 -5.45
C PRO A 129 -3.35 -14.24 -5.43
N LYS A 130 -2.58 -13.74 -4.46
CA LYS A 130 -1.14 -14.04 -4.37
C LYS A 130 -0.90 -15.49 -3.91
N PRO A 131 0.17 -16.14 -4.39
CA PRO A 131 0.50 -17.50 -3.99
C PRO A 131 0.47 -17.66 -2.47
N GLN A 132 -0.18 -18.71 -2.02
CA GLN A 132 -0.13 -19.11 -0.62
C GLN A 132 1.25 -19.72 -0.36
N HIS A 133 1.71 -19.70 0.88
CA HIS A 133 2.96 -20.35 1.29
C HIS A 133 2.80 -21.87 1.30
N HIS A 134 2.44 -22.45 0.13
CA HIS A 134 2.32 -23.92 0.01
C HIS A 134 3.69 -24.56 0.25
N GLY A 135 3.75 -25.44 1.24
CA GLY A 135 4.98 -26.13 1.60
C GLY A 135 5.91 -25.36 2.55
N ALA A 136 5.56 -24.14 2.97
CA ALA A 136 6.33 -23.40 3.96
C ALA A 136 6.26 -24.09 5.34
N SER A 137 7.37 -24.13 6.05
CA SER A 137 7.41 -24.65 7.41
C SER A 137 6.63 -23.73 8.38
N ARG A 138 6.27 -24.28 9.55
CA ARG A 138 5.64 -23.46 10.61
C ARG A 138 6.56 -22.34 11.09
N GLN A 139 7.85 -22.54 11.04
CA GLN A 139 8.84 -21.52 11.37
C GLN A 139 8.79 -20.36 10.35
N ASP A 140 8.83 -20.65 9.04
CA ASP A 140 8.76 -19.64 7.98
C ASP A 140 7.46 -18.83 8.07
N LEU A 141 6.34 -19.50 8.35
CA LEU A 141 5.06 -18.83 8.56
C LEU A 141 5.07 -17.93 9.80
N GLY A 142 5.77 -18.35 10.87
CA GLY A 142 5.95 -17.57 12.09
C GLY A 142 6.79 -16.30 11.85
N GLU A 143 7.85 -16.44 11.09
CA GLU A 143 8.74 -15.32 10.71
C GLU A 143 8.01 -14.32 9.82
N ALA A 144 7.28 -14.80 8.81
CA ALA A 144 6.45 -13.95 7.93
C ALA A 144 5.37 -13.19 8.70
N ALA A 145 4.65 -13.87 9.61
CA ALA A 145 3.66 -13.21 10.46
C ALA A 145 4.31 -12.18 11.40
N GLY A 146 5.48 -12.51 11.95
CA GLY A 146 6.28 -11.61 12.78
C GLY A 146 6.70 -10.35 12.05
N TRP A 147 7.14 -10.50 10.80
CA TRP A 147 7.53 -9.38 9.95
C TRP A 147 6.34 -8.47 9.62
N ILE A 148 5.17 -9.03 9.26
CA ILE A 148 3.94 -8.26 9.00
C ILE A 148 3.54 -7.44 10.23
N ARG A 149 3.60 -8.03 11.44
CA ARG A 149 3.31 -7.31 12.69
C ARG A 149 4.27 -6.16 12.93
N ARG A 150 5.57 -6.40 12.79
CA ARG A 150 6.58 -5.34 13.00
C ARG A 150 6.36 -4.19 12.02
N ARG A 151 6.19 -4.50 10.74
CA ARG A 151 5.93 -3.47 9.73
C ARG A 151 4.63 -2.71 9.97
N SER A 152 3.57 -3.39 10.43
CA SER A 152 2.30 -2.75 10.77
C SER A 152 2.45 -1.73 11.91
N ARG A 153 3.17 -2.08 12.97
CA ARG A 153 3.44 -1.17 14.10
C ARG A 153 4.30 0.02 13.67
N GLN A 154 5.35 -0.24 12.92
CA GLN A 154 6.20 0.81 12.38
C GLN A 154 5.39 1.79 11.51
N LEU A 155 4.52 1.28 10.62
CA LEU A 155 3.65 2.12 9.81
C LEU A 155 2.64 2.92 10.64
N HIS A 156 2.13 2.35 11.74
CA HIS A 156 1.26 3.08 12.67
C HIS A 156 1.97 4.32 13.21
N ASP A 157 3.20 4.15 13.70
CA ASP A 157 4.00 5.25 14.26
C ASP A 157 4.37 6.27 13.19
N GLU A 158 4.90 5.82 12.03
CA GLU A 158 5.24 6.68 10.89
C GLU A 158 4.03 7.49 10.39
N CYS A 159 2.83 6.90 10.34
CA CYS A 159 1.60 7.59 9.95
C CYS A 159 1.20 8.66 10.99
N GLY A 160 1.35 8.35 12.28
CA GLY A 160 1.12 9.30 13.37
C GLY A 160 2.02 10.53 13.27
N ASP A 161 3.31 10.32 12.98
CA ASP A 161 4.31 11.39 12.86
C ASP A 161 3.99 12.39 11.73
N VAL A 162 3.39 11.92 10.64
CA VAL A 162 3.06 12.77 9.46
C VAL A 162 1.58 13.10 9.31
N GLY A 163 0.74 12.64 10.24
CA GLY A 163 -0.71 12.91 10.24
C GLY A 163 -1.47 12.25 9.08
N VAL A 164 -1.03 11.08 8.63
CA VAL A 164 -1.69 10.30 7.58
C VAL A 164 -2.59 9.24 8.21
N PRO A 165 -3.85 9.04 7.75
CA PRO A 165 -4.73 8.02 8.27
C PRO A 165 -4.15 6.62 8.22
N TYR A 166 -4.25 5.89 9.34
CA TYR A 166 -3.89 4.49 9.47
C TYR A 166 -5.07 3.69 10.04
N VAL A 167 -5.31 2.50 9.50
CA VAL A 167 -6.36 1.59 9.96
C VAL A 167 -5.75 0.23 10.29
N ASP A 168 -5.89 -0.22 11.55
CA ASP A 168 -5.48 -1.56 11.96
C ASP A 168 -6.59 -2.58 11.72
N VAL A 169 -6.38 -3.45 10.73
CA VAL A 169 -7.34 -4.48 10.34
C VAL A 169 -7.59 -5.50 11.47
N GLY A 170 -6.57 -5.74 12.32
CA GLY A 170 -6.69 -6.66 13.45
C GLY A 170 -7.55 -6.12 14.58
N GLU A 171 -7.61 -4.80 14.76
CA GLU A 171 -8.41 -4.17 15.80
C GLU A 171 -9.89 -4.02 15.41
N VAL A 172 -10.16 -3.51 14.21
CA VAL A 172 -11.54 -3.21 13.79
C VAL A 172 -12.19 -4.33 12.96
N GLY A 173 -11.40 -5.32 12.53
CA GLY A 173 -11.84 -6.39 11.65
C GLY A 173 -11.91 -5.97 10.19
N PHE A 174 -11.67 -6.94 9.30
CA PHE A 174 -11.45 -6.69 7.86
C PHE A 174 -12.56 -5.86 7.19
N ARG A 175 -13.83 -6.20 7.45
CA ARG A 175 -14.97 -5.50 6.81
C ARG A 175 -15.06 -4.04 7.23
N HIS A 176 -14.88 -3.74 8.51
CA HIS A 176 -14.90 -2.38 9.03
C HIS A 176 -13.69 -1.59 8.56
N ALA A 177 -12.50 -2.22 8.55
CA ALA A 177 -11.28 -1.59 8.03
C ALA A 177 -11.44 -1.12 6.57
N MET A 178 -12.08 -1.95 5.71
CA MET A 178 -12.34 -1.55 4.32
C MET A 178 -13.30 -0.36 4.19
N VAL A 179 -14.30 -0.28 5.05
CA VAL A 179 -15.25 0.85 5.08
C VAL A 179 -14.56 2.11 5.59
N GLU A 180 -13.79 2.00 6.66
CA GLU A 180 -13.08 3.12 7.27
C GLU A 180 -12.00 3.68 6.34
N ALA A 181 -11.17 2.81 5.75
CA ALA A 181 -10.17 3.22 4.79
C ALA A 181 -10.78 3.93 3.56
N ARG A 182 -11.90 3.40 3.04
CA ARG A 182 -12.65 4.06 1.95
C ARG A 182 -13.14 5.45 2.38
N ARG A 183 -13.64 5.61 3.59
CA ARG A 183 -14.09 6.90 4.12
C ARG A 183 -12.93 7.92 4.17
N HIS A 184 -11.76 7.52 4.66
CA HIS A 184 -10.58 8.37 4.67
C HIS A 184 -10.15 8.83 3.27
N LEU A 185 -10.23 7.94 2.29
CA LEU A 185 -9.86 8.26 0.92
C LEU A 185 -10.89 9.18 0.23
N LEU A 186 -12.18 8.88 0.35
CA LEU A 186 -13.20 9.60 -0.41
C LEU A 186 -13.71 10.87 0.30
N GLY A 187 -13.39 11.07 1.57
CA GLY A 187 -13.77 12.27 2.31
C GLY A 187 -15.27 12.38 2.62
N HIS A 188 -16.00 11.27 2.61
CA HIS A 188 -17.40 11.27 3.01
C HIS A 188 -17.48 11.03 4.53
N GLY A 189 -17.83 12.08 5.27
CA GLY A 189 -18.25 12.01 6.65
C GLY A 189 -19.63 11.36 6.77
#